data_447700be80ae373da4831c9a26eb048d
#
_entry.id   447700be80ae373da4831c9a26eb048d
#
_cell.length_a   1.000
_cell.length_b   1.000
_cell.length_c   1.000
_cell.angle_alpha   90.00
_cell.angle_beta   90.00
_cell.angle_gamma   90.00
#
_symmetry.space_group_name_H-M   'P 1'
#
loop_
_entity.id
_entity.type
_entity.pdbx_description
1 polymer ?
#
loop_
_entity_poly.entity_id
_entity_poly.type
_entity_poly.pdbx_seq_one_letter_code
_entity_poly.pdbx_strand_id
1 'polypeptide(L)'
;ASIPAFLAVALLVGGVSDPPRPEEGARKPPSLKGALRLDAATWTMIALTAVIGLARFSESFLLMKGLDVGVPPAFAPAAIVLLHLVFGLAAFPVGALSDRIGRTSLLLLSLVFLAAADVALALASDQVVFYLGVALWGLHMGFSQGLLMTLIADAAPAHLRGSAFGLFALISGLIALAGNVAAGLLWDGFGPQATFAVGAVLSLVCALGIAGWMRLQAARSRSSASE
;
A
#
# COMPACT_ATOMS: atom_id res chain seq x y z
N ALA A 1 -8.02 -15.98 -20.38
CA ALA A 1 -6.94 -15.54 -19.44
C ALA A 1 -5.54 -15.81 -19.98
N SER A 2 -5.31 -16.81 -20.86
CA SER A 2 -3.97 -17.21 -21.33
C SER A 2 -3.36 -16.25 -22.37
N ILE A 3 -4.17 -15.68 -23.27
CA ILE A 3 -3.67 -14.85 -24.38
C ILE A 3 -2.86 -13.62 -23.91
N PRO A 4 -3.34 -12.80 -22.95
CA PRO A 4 -2.55 -11.68 -22.45
C PRO A 4 -1.24 -12.10 -21.78
N ALA A 5 -1.21 -13.25 -21.10
CA ALA A 5 0.00 -13.77 -20.47
C ALA A 5 1.05 -14.18 -21.52
N PHE A 6 0.64 -14.87 -22.60
CA PHE A 6 1.54 -15.22 -23.70
C PHE A 6 2.05 -13.98 -24.45
N LEU A 7 1.20 -12.97 -24.67
CA LEU A 7 1.61 -11.71 -25.26
C LEU A 7 2.64 -10.98 -24.39
N ALA A 8 2.44 -10.92 -23.08
CA ALA A 8 3.38 -10.29 -22.15
C ALA A 8 4.75 -11.02 -22.17
N VAL A 9 4.76 -12.35 -22.17
CA VAL A 9 6.00 -13.14 -22.29
C VAL A 9 6.68 -12.92 -23.65
N ALA A 10 5.92 -12.91 -24.75
CA ALA A 10 6.46 -12.67 -26.08
C ALA A 10 7.08 -11.27 -26.21
N LEU A 11 6.44 -10.24 -25.66
CA LEU A 11 6.97 -8.88 -25.60
C LEU A 11 8.24 -8.78 -24.75
N LEU A 12 8.29 -9.48 -23.61
CA LEU A 12 9.49 -9.55 -22.76
C LEU A 12 10.67 -10.21 -23.49
N VAL A 13 10.43 -11.35 -24.14
CA VAL A 13 11.50 -12.11 -24.80
C VAL A 13 11.97 -11.46 -26.09
N GLY A 14 11.04 -10.85 -26.87
CA GLY A 14 11.34 -10.29 -28.19
C GLY A 14 11.55 -8.79 -28.25
N GLY A 15 11.07 -8.03 -27.26
CA GLY A 15 11.02 -6.57 -27.28
C GLY A 15 11.82 -5.86 -26.19
N VAL A 16 12.35 -6.58 -25.20
CA VAL A 16 13.10 -5.97 -24.09
C VAL A 16 14.55 -6.44 -24.15
N SER A 17 15.47 -5.51 -24.38
CA SER A 17 16.90 -5.74 -24.23
C SER A 17 17.34 -5.28 -22.85
N ASP A 18 18.07 -6.12 -22.11
CA ASP A 18 18.70 -5.68 -20.87
C ASP A 18 19.67 -4.52 -21.16
N PRO A 19 19.59 -3.40 -20.41
CA PRO A 19 20.59 -2.36 -20.54
C PRO A 19 21.98 -2.92 -20.22
N PRO A 20 23.05 -2.41 -20.86
CA PRO A 20 24.40 -2.86 -20.58
C PRO A 20 24.65 -2.77 -19.07
N ARG A 21 25.02 -3.90 -18.48
CA ARG A 21 25.33 -3.96 -17.05
C ARG A 21 26.58 -3.10 -16.80
N PRO A 22 26.52 -2.12 -15.86
CA PRO A 22 27.74 -1.47 -15.42
C PRO A 22 28.72 -2.53 -14.94
N GLU A 23 29.98 -2.45 -15.32
CA GLU A 23 31.04 -3.39 -14.90
C GLU A 23 31.39 -3.32 -13.41
N GLU A 24 30.69 -2.49 -12.64
CA GLU A 24 30.86 -2.41 -11.20
C GLU A 24 30.37 -3.69 -10.52
N GLY A 25 31.35 -4.46 -10.08
CA GLY A 25 31.37 -5.61 -9.17
C GLY A 25 30.09 -6.42 -9.06
N ALA A 26 30.16 -7.72 -9.28
CA ALA A 26 29.03 -8.65 -9.19
C ALA A 26 28.08 -8.29 -8.05
N ARG A 27 26.86 -7.83 -8.41
CA ARG A 27 25.80 -7.52 -7.44
C ARG A 27 25.61 -8.77 -6.57
N LYS A 28 26.01 -8.67 -5.31
CA LYS A 28 25.80 -9.75 -4.37
C LYS A 28 24.31 -10.08 -4.31
N PRO A 29 23.92 -11.36 -4.36
CA PRO A 29 22.53 -11.73 -4.27
C PRO A 29 21.92 -11.18 -2.96
N PRO A 30 20.62 -10.85 -2.94
CA PRO A 30 19.93 -10.43 -1.73
C PRO A 30 20.18 -11.44 -0.62
N SER A 31 20.57 -10.97 0.57
CA SER A 31 20.86 -11.86 1.70
C SER A 31 20.26 -11.31 2.99
N LEU A 32 19.83 -12.21 3.88
CA LEU A 32 19.36 -11.84 5.22
C LEU A 32 20.43 -11.05 6.00
N LYS A 33 21.72 -11.42 5.84
CA LYS A 33 22.83 -10.69 6.45
C LYS A 33 22.96 -9.27 5.88
N GLY A 34 22.65 -9.07 4.60
CA GLY A 34 22.57 -7.75 3.99
C GLY A 34 21.41 -6.93 4.54
N ALA A 35 20.26 -7.54 4.76
CA ALA A 35 19.10 -6.89 5.36
C ALA A 35 19.37 -6.38 6.78
N LEU A 36 20.12 -7.13 7.60
CA LEU A 36 20.50 -6.72 8.96
C LEU A 36 21.53 -5.55 8.98
N ARG A 37 22.14 -5.23 7.86
CA ARG A 37 23.10 -4.11 7.71
C ARG A 37 22.46 -2.84 7.17
N LEU A 38 21.13 -2.83 6.99
CA LEU A 38 20.40 -1.63 6.62
C LEU A 38 20.51 -0.58 7.72
N ASP A 39 20.62 0.67 7.32
CA ASP A 39 20.69 1.81 8.24
C ASP A 39 19.34 2.09 8.91
N ALA A 40 19.36 2.92 9.93
CA ALA A 40 18.17 3.29 10.68
C ALA A 40 17.11 4.01 9.82
N ALA A 41 17.53 4.74 8.78
CA ALA A 41 16.60 5.41 7.87
C ALA A 41 15.78 4.39 7.06
N THR A 42 16.45 3.39 6.48
CA THR A 42 15.80 2.29 5.75
C THR A 42 14.86 1.49 6.65
N TRP A 43 15.28 1.16 7.88
CA TRP A 43 14.43 0.48 8.85
C TRP A 43 13.21 1.31 9.23
N THR A 44 13.35 2.62 9.39
CA THR A 44 12.23 3.53 9.67
C THR A 44 11.23 3.52 8.53
N MET A 45 11.69 3.53 7.28
CA MET A 45 10.79 3.45 6.12
C MET A 45 10.09 2.10 6.04
N ILE A 46 10.78 0.99 6.29
CA ILE A 46 10.16 -0.34 6.34
C ILE A 46 9.11 -0.41 7.45
N ALA A 47 9.42 0.11 8.65
CA ALA A 47 8.47 0.14 9.75
C ALA A 47 7.24 1.01 9.44
N LEU A 48 7.43 2.18 8.82
CA LEU A 48 6.34 3.04 8.38
C LEU A 48 5.41 2.35 7.40
N THR A 49 5.98 1.69 6.39
CA THR A 49 5.20 0.94 5.38
C THR A 49 4.49 -0.26 5.98
N ALA A 50 5.12 -0.91 6.98
CA ALA A 50 4.53 -2.01 7.72
C ALA A 50 3.29 -1.56 8.53
N VAL A 51 3.40 -0.42 9.22
CA VAL A 51 2.28 0.18 9.98
C VAL A 51 1.11 0.53 9.05
N ILE A 52 1.38 1.11 7.87
CA ILE A 52 0.35 1.37 6.87
C ILE A 52 -0.30 0.06 6.39
N GLY A 53 0.49 -1.01 6.24
CA GLY A 53 0.01 -2.33 5.85
C GLY A 53 -0.96 -2.96 6.85
N LEU A 54 -0.83 -2.65 8.16
CA LEU A 54 -1.77 -3.13 9.20
C LEU A 54 -3.18 -2.57 9.04
N ALA A 55 -3.31 -1.38 8.49
CA ALA A 55 -4.60 -0.73 8.29
C ALA A 55 -5.34 -1.25 7.06
N ARG A 56 -4.70 -2.03 6.19
CA ARG A 56 -5.26 -2.50 4.93
C ARG A 56 -5.50 -4.02 4.94
N PHE A 57 -6.74 -4.42 4.79
CA PHE A 57 -7.13 -5.82 4.64
C PHE A 57 -6.98 -6.30 3.18
N SER A 58 -7.24 -7.59 2.95
CA SER A 58 -7.33 -8.16 1.61
C SER A 58 -8.55 -7.61 0.85
N GLU A 59 -8.38 -7.40 -0.44
CA GLU A 59 -9.46 -7.03 -1.36
C GLU A 59 -10.60 -8.08 -1.40
N SER A 60 -10.34 -9.31 -0.92
CA SER A 60 -11.36 -10.35 -0.77
C SER A 60 -12.51 -9.93 0.16
N PHE A 61 -12.25 -9.11 1.18
CA PHE A 61 -13.29 -8.58 2.06
C PHE A 61 -14.24 -7.62 1.33
N LEU A 62 -13.77 -6.94 0.27
CA LEU A 62 -14.64 -6.13 -0.59
C LEU A 62 -15.62 -7.01 -1.36
N LEU A 63 -15.15 -8.15 -1.90
CA LEU A 63 -16.04 -9.10 -2.56
C LEU A 63 -17.10 -9.64 -1.61
N MET A 64 -16.70 -10.04 -0.40
CA MET A 64 -17.62 -10.52 0.63
C MET A 64 -18.64 -9.44 1.03
N LYS A 65 -18.19 -8.18 1.21
CA LYS A 65 -19.09 -7.06 1.50
C LYS A 65 -20.06 -6.77 0.35
N GLY A 66 -19.61 -6.88 -0.89
CA GLY A 66 -20.47 -6.75 -2.07
C GLY A 66 -21.62 -7.77 -2.03
N LEU A 67 -21.33 -9.03 -1.70
CA LEU A 67 -22.36 -10.07 -1.54
C LEU A 67 -23.31 -9.76 -0.38
N ASP A 68 -22.78 -9.25 0.73
CA ASP A 68 -23.56 -8.86 1.93
C ASP A 68 -24.59 -7.76 1.63
N VAL A 69 -24.24 -6.77 0.78
CA VAL A 69 -25.16 -5.70 0.35
C VAL A 69 -25.98 -6.05 -0.89
N GLY A 70 -26.04 -7.33 -1.28
CA GLY A 70 -26.89 -7.83 -2.35
C GLY A 70 -26.36 -7.64 -3.77
N VAL A 71 -25.04 -7.46 -3.96
CA VAL A 71 -24.43 -7.56 -5.30
C VAL A 71 -24.52 -9.01 -5.76
N PRO A 72 -25.13 -9.29 -6.93
CA PRO A 72 -25.20 -10.66 -7.43
C PRO A 72 -23.79 -11.25 -7.62
N PRO A 73 -23.55 -12.54 -7.29
CA PRO A 73 -22.23 -13.16 -7.38
C PRO A 73 -21.54 -13.00 -8.74
N ALA A 74 -22.29 -13.01 -9.82
CA ALA A 74 -21.77 -12.79 -11.19
C ALA A 74 -21.16 -11.40 -11.38
N PHE A 75 -21.60 -10.40 -10.63
CA PHE A 75 -21.13 -9.02 -10.70
C PHE A 75 -20.14 -8.64 -9.55
N ALA A 76 -19.92 -9.51 -8.57
CA ALA A 76 -18.97 -9.25 -7.49
C ALA A 76 -17.56 -8.86 -8.01
N PRO A 77 -17.01 -9.46 -9.07
CA PRO A 77 -15.73 -9.04 -9.63
C PRO A 77 -15.70 -7.60 -10.16
N ALA A 78 -16.86 -6.99 -10.46
CA ALA A 78 -16.93 -5.59 -10.91
C ALA A 78 -16.39 -4.61 -9.86
N ALA A 79 -16.49 -4.95 -8.58
CA ALA A 79 -15.88 -4.17 -7.49
C ALA A 79 -14.36 -4.10 -7.64
N ILE A 80 -13.70 -5.21 -7.96
CA ILE A 80 -12.26 -5.26 -8.17
C ILE A 80 -11.86 -4.51 -9.45
N VAL A 81 -12.67 -4.59 -10.49
CA VAL A 81 -12.45 -3.81 -11.72
C VAL A 81 -12.53 -2.31 -11.43
N LEU A 82 -13.57 -1.85 -10.71
CA LEU A 82 -13.71 -0.45 -10.31
C LEU A 82 -12.53 0.01 -9.46
N LEU A 83 -12.15 -0.77 -8.46
CA LEU A 83 -11.01 -0.49 -7.58
C LEU A 83 -9.73 -0.25 -8.40
N HIS A 84 -9.40 -1.19 -9.30
CA HIS A 84 -8.17 -1.08 -10.10
C HIS A 84 -8.25 0.00 -11.18
N LEU A 85 -9.43 0.30 -11.70
CA LEU A 85 -9.64 1.43 -12.61
C LEU A 85 -9.33 2.75 -11.89
N VAL A 86 -9.93 2.96 -10.72
CA VAL A 86 -9.68 4.17 -9.90
C VAL A 86 -8.22 4.25 -9.47
N PHE A 87 -7.64 3.13 -9.03
CA PHE A 87 -6.22 3.02 -8.72
C PHE A 87 -5.34 3.46 -9.90
N GLY A 88 -5.54 2.90 -11.09
CA GLY A 88 -4.75 3.22 -12.28
C GLY A 88 -4.88 4.68 -12.71
N LEU A 89 -6.11 5.23 -12.68
CA LEU A 89 -6.36 6.63 -13.00
C LEU A 89 -5.72 7.60 -11.99
N ALA A 90 -5.66 7.23 -10.72
CA ALA A 90 -5.07 8.05 -9.66
C ALA A 90 -3.53 7.94 -9.63
N ALA A 91 -2.96 6.78 -9.91
CA ALA A 91 -1.53 6.52 -9.74
C ALA A 91 -0.65 7.44 -10.58
N PHE A 92 -1.04 7.72 -11.84
CA PHE A 92 -0.27 8.60 -12.73
C PHE A 92 -0.21 10.06 -12.23
N PRO A 93 -1.33 10.76 -11.97
CA PRO A 93 -1.27 12.13 -11.45
C PRO A 93 -0.63 12.21 -10.07
N VAL A 94 -0.78 11.20 -9.22
CA VAL A 94 -0.15 11.14 -7.89
C VAL A 94 1.38 11.07 -8.01
N GLY A 95 1.91 10.31 -8.96
CA GLY A 95 3.35 10.29 -9.26
C GLY A 95 3.88 11.69 -9.55
N ALA A 96 3.25 12.42 -10.47
CA ALA A 96 3.64 13.78 -10.80
C ALA A 96 3.42 14.79 -9.64
N LEU A 97 2.41 14.58 -8.81
CA LEU A 97 2.10 15.41 -7.66
C LEU A 97 3.09 15.20 -6.50
N SER A 98 3.65 14.00 -6.39
CA SER A 98 4.59 13.63 -5.32
C SER A 98 5.86 14.49 -5.31
N ASP A 99 6.29 14.95 -6.48
CA ASP A 99 7.44 15.82 -6.63
C ASP A 99 7.19 17.26 -6.14
N ARG A 100 5.91 17.68 -6.06
CA ARG A 100 5.51 19.05 -5.66
C ARG A 100 5.09 19.15 -4.20
N ILE A 101 4.30 18.19 -3.70
CA ILE A 101 3.67 18.25 -2.36
C ILE A 101 4.48 17.45 -1.33
N GLY A 102 5.34 16.54 -1.80
CA GLY A 102 6.09 15.63 -0.95
C GLY A 102 5.33 14.32 -0.68
N ARG A 103 6.08 13.23 -0.69
CA ARG A 103 5.55 11.84 -0.67
C ARG A 103 4.80 11.53 0.63
N THR A 104 5.32 12.00 1.77
CA THR A 104 4.72 11.70 3.08
C THR A 104 3.34 12.37 3.24
N SER A 105 3.16 13.58 2.69
CA SER A 105 1.85 14.26 2.70
C SER A 105 0.81 13.50 1.88
N LEU A 106 1.22 12.95 0.73
CA LEU A 106 0.33 12.13 -0.10
C LEU A 106 0.01 10.78 0.56
N LEU A 107 0.95 10.19 1.31
CA LEU A 107 0.67 9.00 2.13
C LEU A 107 -0.34 9.29 3.25
N LEU A 108 -0.26 10.45 3.91
CA LEU A 108 -1.28 10.86 4.87
C LEU A 108 -2.65 10.96 4.21
N LEU A 109 -2.72 11.58 3.03
CA LEU A 109 -3.97 11.69 2.27
C LEU A 109 -4.50 10.31 1.87
N SER A 110 -3.60 9.37 1.52
CA SER A 110 -4.00 7.99 1.21
C SER A 110 -4.68 7.30 2.40
N LEU A 111 -4.19 7.52 3.62
CA LEU A 111 -4.79 6.97 4.84
C LEU A 111 -6.14 7.61 5.16
N VAL A 112 -6.33 8.90 4.84
CA VAL A 112 -7.65 9.55 4.94
C VAL A 112 -8.64 8.91 3.95
N PHE A 113 -8.21 8.62 2.72
CA PHE A 113 -9.05 7.89 1.76
C PHE A 113 -9.36 6.47 2.25
N LEU A 114 -8.39 5.76 2.85
CA LEU A 114 -8.64 4.43 3.40
C LEU A 114 -9.63 4.49 4.56
N ALA A 115 -9.45 5.40 5.50
CA ALA A 115 -10.39 5.59 6.61
C ALA A 115 -11.81 5.92 6.11
N ALA A 116 -11.93 6.81 5.12
CA ALA A 116 -13.22 7.15 4.52
C ALA A 116 -13.84 5.96 3.76
N ALA A 117 -13.02 5.17 3.07
CA ALA A 117 -13.45 3.94 2.41
C ALA A 117 -14.00 2.93 3.42
N ASP A 118 -13.25 2.70 4.50
CA ASP A 118 -13.64 1.76 5.55
C ASP A 118 -14.92 2.22 6.28
N VAL A 119 -15.08 3.52 6.55
CA VAL A 119 -16.32 4.07 7.10
C VAL A 119 -17.49 3.86 6.13
N ALA A 120 -17.30 4.15 4.84
CA ALA A 120 -18.34 3.93 3.84
C ALA A 120 -18.73 2.44 3.76
N LEU A 121 -17.75 1.53 3.77
CA LEU A 121 -17.99 0.08 3.72
C LEU A 121 -18.63 -0.45 5.01
N ALA A 122 -18.26 0.08 6.19
CA ALA A 122 -18.90 -0.26 7.45
C ALA A 122 -20.39 0.13 7.46
N LEU A 123 -20.71 1.31 6.89
CA LEU A 123 -22.07 1.84 6.84
C LEU A 123 -22.87 1.40 5.60
N ALA A 124 -22.24 0.70 4.65
CA ALA A 124 -22.88 0.30 3.41
C ALA A 124 -24.04 -0.68 3.69
N SER A 125 -25.24 -0.21 3.44
CA SER A 125 -26.51 -0.99 3.43
C SER A 125 -27.05 -1.23 2.02
N ASP A 126 -26.46 -0.58 1.03
CA ASP A 126 -26.84 -0.67 -0.38
C ASP A 126 -25.59 -0.67 -1.29
N GLN A 127 -25.81 -0.96 -2.57
CA GLN A 127 -24.73 -1.07 -3.55
C GLN A 127 -24.07 0.27 -3.88
N VAL A 128 -24.77 1.40 -3.76
CA VAL A 128 -24.21 2.72 -4.11
C VAL A 128 -23.13 3.12 -3.10
N VAL A 129 -23.44 3.03 -1.81
CA VAL A 129 -22.48 3.30 -0.74
C VAL A 129 -21.32 2.31 -0.77
N PHE A 130 -21.60 1.03 -1.08
CA PHE A 130 -20.57 0.02 -1.27
C PHE A 130 -19.58 0.39 -2.39
N TYR A 131 -20.07 0.71 -3.60
CA TYR A 131 -19.18 1.08 -4.71
C TYR A 131 -18.44 2.41 -4.47
N LEU A 132 -19.02 3.35 -3.72
CA LEU A 132 -18.31 4.54 -3.25
C LEU A 132 -17.12 4.15 -2.36
N GLY A 133 -17.32 3.26 -1.38
CA GLY A 133 -16.26 2.75 -0.53
C GLY A 133 -15.15 2.05 -1.33
N VAL A 134 -15.52 1.24 -2.32
CA VAL A 134 -14.57 0.59 -3.24
C VAL A 134 -13.76 1.62 -4.05
N ALA A 135 -14.39 2.67 -4.55
CA ALA A 135 -13.70 3.75 -5.29
C ALA A 135 -12.71 4.50 -4.39
N LEU A 136 -13.11 4.83 -3.15
CA LEU A 136 -12.22 5.45 -2.16
C LEU A 136 -11.03 4.55 -1.82
N TRP A 137 -11.25 3.24 -1.74
CA TRP A 137 -10.16 2.27 -1.55
C TRP A 137 -9.19 2.27 -2.75
N GLY A 138 -9.71 2.34 -3.97
CA GLY A 138 -8.89 2.51 -5.19
C GLY A 138 -8.05 3.79 -5.16
N LEU A 139 -8.61 4.90 -4.69
CA LEU A 139 -7.85 6.14 -4.47
C LEU A 139 -6.73 5.94 -3.45
N HIS A 140 -7.03 5.31 -2.29
CA HIS A 140 -5.99 4.97 -1.31
C HIS A 140 -4.83 4.21 -1.96
N MET A 141 -5.11 3.20 -2.77
CA MET A 141 -4.07 2.43 -3.46
C MET A 141 -3.26 3.30 -4.42
N GLY A 142 -3.91 4.19 -5.18
CA GLY A 142 -3.26 5.11 -6.10
C GLY A 142 -2.32 6.10 -5.40
N PHE A 143 -2.69 6.53 -4.20
CA PHE A 143 -1.91 7.45 -3.39
C PHE A 143 -0.86 6.78 -2.49
N SER A 144 -0.81 5.45 -2.40
CA SER A 144 0.11 4.76 -1.49
C SER A 144 1.12 3.85 -2.18
N GLN A 145 0.70 2.95 -3.07
CA GLN A 145 1.55 1.83 -3.52
C GLN A 145 2.85 2.27 -4.20
N GLY A 146 2.78 3.17 -5.18
CA GLY A 146 3.97 3.68 -5.86
C GLY A 146 4.89 4.47 -4.94
N LEU A 147 4.31 5.26 -4.03
CA LEU A 147 5.07 6.10 -3.10
C LEU A 147 5.81 5.26 -2.05
N LEU A 148 5.21 4.20 -1.52
CA LEU A 148 5.85 3.30 -0.56
C LEU A 148 7.09 2.64 -1.16
N MET A 149 6.99 2.13 -2.39
CA MET A 149 8.12 1.52 -3.10
C MET A 149 9.25 2.53 -3.33
N THR A 150 8.90 3.76 -3.71
CA THR A 150 9.87 4.83 -3.94
C THR A 150 10.59 5.23 -2.65
N LEU A 151 9.88 5.36 -1.53
CA LEU A 151 10.49 5.69 -0.23
C LEU A 151 11.50 4.64 0.21
N ILE A 152 11.23 3.35 0.00
CA ILE A 152 12.18 2.28 0.31
C ILE A 152 13.38 2.34 -0.64
N ALA A 153 13.14 2.58 -1.94
CA ALA A 153 14.21 2.67 -2.92
C ALA A 153 15.19 3.84 -2.65
N ASP A 154 14.65 4.97 -2.18
CA ASP A 154 15.45 6.16 -1.86
C ASP A 154 16.21 6.02 -0.55
N ALA A 155 15.60 5.38 0.47
CA ALA A 155 16.25 5.17 1.76
C ALA A 155 17.34 4.10 1.69
N ALA A 156 17.19 3.08 0.84
CA ALA A 156 18.10 1.96 0.79
C ALA A 156 19.37 2.26 -0.03
N PRO A 157 20.58 1.98 0.49
CA PRO A 157 21.83 2.06 -0.27
C PRO A 157 21.72 1.21 -1.55
N ALA A 158 22.28 1.73 -2.68
CA ALA A 158 22.11 1.11 -3.99
C ALA A 158 22.48 -0.39 -4.03
N HIS A 159 23.55 -0.78 -3.32
CA HIS A 159 24.03 -2.16 -3.26
C HIS A 159 23.19 -3.07 -2.33
N LEU A 160 22.29 -2.51 -1.49
CA LEU A 160 21.41 -3.25 -0.57
C LEU A 160 19.91 -3.15 -0.95
N ARG A 161 19.55 -2.44 -2.02
CA ARG A 161 18.14 -2.26 -2.44
C ARG A 161 17.40 -3.58 -2.55
N GLY A 162 18.00 -4.61 -3.16
CA GLY A 162 17.38 -5.92 -3.26
C GLY A 162 17.08 -6.56 -1.89
N SER A 163 18.01 -6.41 -0.92
CA SER A 163 17.79 -6.89 0.46
C SER A 163 16.72 -6.07 1.20
N ALA A 164 16.66 -4.76 0.98
CA ALA A 164 15.63 -3.88 1.56
C ALA A 164 14.23 -4.24 1.03
N PHE A 165 14.07 -4.42 -0.29
CA PHE A 165 12.80 -4.86 -0.87
C PHE A 165 12.41 -6.27 -0.42
N GLY A 166 13.36 -7.20 -0.32
CA GLY A 166 13.10 -8.55 0.18
C GLY A 166 12.63 -8.56 1.63
N LEU A 167 13.27 -7.76 2.49
CA LEU A 167 12.86 -7.60 3.89
C LEU A 167 11.49 -6.92 4.01
N PHE A 168 11.27 -5.86 3.23
CA PHE A 168 9.97 -5.21 3.15
C PHE A 168 8.86 -6.19 2.73
N ALA A 169 9.09 -6.99 1.69
CA ALA A 169 8.12 -7.98 1.22
C ALA A 169 7.82 -9.04 2.30
N LEU A 170 8.85 -9.51 3.01
CA LEU A 170 8.69 -10.46 4.12
C LEU A 170 7.85 -9.87 5.25
N ILE A 171 8.20 -8.67 5.73
CA ILE A 171 7.48 -8.01 6.82
C ILE A 171 6.05 -7.69 6.42
N SER A 172 5.85 -7.13 5.22
CA SER A 172 4.51 -6.83 4.69
C SER A 172 3.66 -8.08 4.52
N GLY A 173 4.25 -9.19 4.08
CA GLY A 173 3.55 -10.48 3.96
C GLY A 173 3.11 -11.04 5.31
N LEU A 174 3.96 -10.98 6.33
CA LEU A 174 3.63 -11.42 7.68
C LEU A 174 2.54 -10.55 8.32
N ILE A 175 2.61 -9.24 8.12
CA ILE A 175 1.61 -8.29 8.59
C ILE A 175 0.27 -8.50 7.86
N ALA A 176 0.30 -8.69 6.55
CA ALA A 176 -0.89 -8.98 5.78
C ALA A 176 -1.55 -10.30 6.22
N LEU A 177 -0.75 -11.34 6.49
CA LEU A 177 -1.26 -12.60 7.04
C LEU A 177 -1.95 -12.38 8.38
N ALA A 178 -1.28 -11.74 9.34
CA ALA A 178 -1.84 -11.48 10.67
C ALA A 178 -3.09 -10.59 10.60
N GLY A 179 -3.03 -9.51 9.80
CA GLY A 179 -4.15 -8.60 9.59
C GLY A 179 -5.38 -9.27 8.97
N ASN A 180 -5.17 -10.12 7.96
CA ASN A 180 -6.26 -10.84 7.31
C ASN A 180 -6.88 -11.91 8.22
N VAL A 181 -6.08 -12.60 9.04
CA VAL A 181 -6.61 -13.53 10.06
C VAL A 181 -7.44 -12.76 11.08
N ALA A 182 -6.93 -11.64 11.61
CA ALA A 182 -7.66 -10.81 12.55
C ALA A 182 -8.96 -10.24 11.93
N ALA A 183 -8.91 -9.77 10.69
CA ALA A 183 -10.08 -9.29 9.96
C ALA A 183 -11.13 -10.39 9.75
N GLY A 184 -10.69 -11.62 9.43
CA GLY A 184 -11.59 -12.79 9.32
C GLY A 184 -12.28 -13.12 10.64
N LEU A 185 -11.53 -13.16 11.74
CA LEU A 185 -12.10 -13.38 13.08
C LEU A 185 -13.08 -12.28 13.50
N LEU A 186 -12.80 -11.02 13.16
CA LEU A 186 -13.72 -9.91 13.38
C LEU A 186 -14.99 -10.05 12.53
N TRP A 187 -14.84 -10.46 11.28
CA TRP A 187 -15.96 -10.69 10.38
C TRP A 187 -16.89 -11.78 10.89
N ASP A 188 -16.32 -12.93 11.27
CA ASP A 188 -17.09 -14.09 11.75
C ASP A 188 -17.72 -13.83 13.13
N GLY A 189 -17.04 -13.09 14.01
CA GLY A 189 -17.51 -12.84 15.36
C GLY A 189 -18.44 -11.63 15.52
N PHE A 190 -18.21 -10.57 14.75
CA PHE A 190 -18.88 -9.27 14.92
C PHE A 190 -19.48 -8.70 13.63
N GLY A 191 -19.30 -9.40 12.50
CA GLY A 191 -19.85 -9.02 11.20
C GLY A 191 -18.98 -8.03 10.40
N PRO A 192 -19.41 -7.77 9.14
CA PRO A 192 -18.67 -6.90 8.22
C PRO A 192 -18.50 -5.48 8.72
N GLN A 193 -19.50 -4.92 9.40
CA GLN A 193 -19.47 -3.55 9.93
C GLN A 193 -18.32 -3.35 10.90
N ALA A 194 -18.13 -4.31 11.84
CA ALA A 194 -17.06 -4.25 12.83
C ALA A 194 -15.67 -4.35 12.17
N THR A 195 -15.52 -5.21 11.16
CA THR A 195 -14.27 -5.40 10.43
C THR A 195 -13.82 -4.09 9.79
N PHE A 196 -14.69 -3.45 9.02
CA PHE A 196 -14.37 -2.16 8.37
C PHE A 196 -14.25 -1.01 9.38
N ALA A 197 -15.06 -0.98 10.47
CA ALA A 197 -14.92 0.02 11.51
C ALA A 197 -13.54 -0.03 12.20
N VAL A 198 -13.04 -1.23 12.48
CA VAL A 198 -11.66 -1.42 13.00
C VAL A 198 -10.62 -0.96 11.98
N GLY A 199 -10.80 -1.24 10.69
CA GLY A 199 -9.96 -0.73 9.61
C GLY A 199 -9.88 0.79 9.60
N ALA A 200 -11.04 1.47 9.69
CA ALA A 200 -11.12 2.92 9.76
C ALA A 200 -10.35 3.50 10.95
N VAL A 201 -10.52 2.89 12.14
CA VAL A 201 -9.79 3.32 13.35
C VAL A 201 -8.29 3.12 13.19
N LEU A 202 -7.84 1.97 12.69
CA LEU A 202 -6.42 1.71 12.43
C LEU A 202 -5.83 2.69 11.42
N SER A 203 -6.55 2.99 10.33
CA SER A 203 -6.15 3.97 9.32
C SER A 203 -5.97 5.37 9.94
N LEU A 204 -6.88 5.80 10.80
CA LEU A 204 -6.78 7.08 11.50
C LEU A 204 -5.62 7.11 12.50
N VAL A 205 -5.43 6.04 13.26
CA VAL A 205 -4.30 5.92 14.21
C VAL A 205 -2.97 5.98 13.46
N CYS A 206 -2.85 5.27 12.32
CA CYS A 206 -1.67 5.34 11.46
C CYS A 206 -1.45 6.76 10.91
N ALA A 207 -2.51 7.43 10.45
CA ALA A 207 -2.42 8.80 9.94
C ALA A 207 -1.94 9.79 11.02
N LEU A 208 -2.50 9.70 12.21
CA LEU A 208 -2.09 10.54 13.35
C LEU A 208 -0.64 10.26 13.77
N GLY A 209 -0.22 8.98 13.79
CA GLY A 209 1.16 8.60 14.08
C GLY A 209 2.15 9.20 13.08
N ILE A 210 1.86 9.10 11.78
CA ILE A 210 2.69 9.67 10.72
C ILE A 210 2.71 11.20 10.81
N ALA A 211 1.57 11.84 11.02
CA ALA A 211 1.48 13.30 11.17
C ALA A 211 2.29 13.79 12.39
N GLY A 212 2.21 13.08 13.52
CA GLY A 212 3.01 13.35 14.70
C GLY A 212 4.51 13.21 14.44
N TRP A 213 4.92 12.12 13.77
CA TRP A 213 6.32 11.92 13.38
C TRP A 213 6.84 13.04 12.46
N MET A 214 6.07 13.47 11.47
CA MET A 214 6.43 14.59 10.59
C MET A 214 6.65 15.89 11.36
N ARG A 215 5.76 16.21 12.33
CA ARG A 215 5.91 17.41 13.17
C ARG A 215 7.19 17.36 14.01
N LEU A 216 7.52 16.22 14.59
CA LEU A 216 8.74 16.02 15.36
C LEU A 216 10.01 16.20 14.51
N GLN A 217 10.01 15.68 13.28
CA GLN A 217 11.12 15.89 12.34
C GLN A 217 11.28 17.35 11.95
N ALA A 218 10.19 18.06 11.66
CA ALA A 218 10.21 19.49 11.34
C ALA A 218 10.69 20.36 12.54
N ALA A 219 10.37 19.97 13.77
CA ALA A 219 10.86 20.66 14.96
C ALA A 219 12.38 20.46 15.17
N ARG A 220 12.88 19.24 14.97
CA ARG A 220 14.32 18.92 15.08
C ARG A 220 15.15 19.66 14.04
N SER A 221 14.68 19.74 12.78
CA SER A 221 15.41 20.46 11.74
C SER A 221 15.48 21.97 11.98
N ARG A 222 14.49 22.55 12.66
CA ARG A 222 14.51 23.98 13.06
C ARG A 222 15.51 24.24 14.19
N SER A 223 15.61 23.37 15.18
CA SER A 223 16.56 23.52 16.29
C SER A 223 18.01 23.40 15.84
N SER A 224 18.31 22.48 14.89
CA SER A 224 19.66 22.34 14.33
C SER A 224 20.08 23.47 13.37
N ALA A 225 19.12 24.28 12.87
CA ALA A 225 19.42 25.45 12.03
C ALA A 225 19.61 26.74 12.82
N SER A 226 19.32 26.73 14.14
CA SER A 226 19.48 27.86 15.07
C SER A 226 20.76 27.80 15.90
N GLU A 227 21.55 26.71 15.82
CA GLU A 227 22.88 26.51 16.36
C GLU A 227 23.96 26.79 15.30
#